data_6958ecb4b290f7aadde5e1c09a219bd8
#
_entry.id   6958ecb4b290f7aadde5e1c09a219bd8
#
_cell.length_a   1.000
_cell.length_b   1.000
_cell.length_c   1.000
_cell.angle_alpha   90.00
_cell.angle_beta   90.00
_cell.angle_gamma   90.00
#
_symmetry.space_group_name_H-M   'P 1'
#
loop_
_entity.id
_entity.type
_entity.pdbx_description
1 polymer ?
#
loop_
_entity_poly.entity_id
_entity_poly.type
_entity_poly.pdbx_seq_one_letter_code
_entity_poly.pdbx_strand_id
1 'polypeptide(L)'
;MTYEKPDENFNRANFLIRKAAKGGCDTAVLPEMWNTGFLPKSNFEALLDKDCERVKSQIGSLAKELNINIVAGSVANIRNGKRYNTACVFDRSGRLVLEYDKTNLFYPMDEDRYFTAGNSPCTFTLDGIKCSVIICFDIRFDNPVKAASENSSIVFTVSQWPNVRVNQLEALAKAHAEKYGVYYAVCNSCGTAGETVYGGSSLFCGKDGKIIAKAGEAEEILTADILFD
;
A
#
# COMPACT_ATOMS: atom_id res chain seq x y z
N MET A 1 4.29 -1.52 -12.48
CA MET A 1 4.43 -3.00 -12.32
C MET A 1 4.16 -3.71 -13.63
N THR A 2 4.70 -4.93 -13.77
CA THR A 2 4.45 -5.82 -14.93
C THR A 2 3.43 -6.88 -14.51
N TYR A 3 2.32 -7.00 -15.25
CA TYR A 3 1.22 -7.92 -14.92
C TYR A 3 1.67 -9.38 -14.96
N GLU A 4 1.35 -10.15 -13.91
CA GLU A 4 1.69 -11.57 -13.74
C GLU A 4 3.21 -11.89 -13.79
N LYS A 5 4.07 -10.91 -13.44
CA LYS A 5 5.53 -11.06 -13.46
C LYS A 5 6.16 -10.74 -12.10
N PRO A 6 5.97 -11.60 -11.09
CA PRO A 6 6.44 -11.30 -9.73
C PRO A 6 7.93 -11.00 -9.66
N ASP A 7 8.79 -11.77 -10.37
CA ASP A 7 10.22 -11.57 -10.31
C ASP A 7 10.66 -10.19 -10.83
N GLU A 8 10.06 -9.74 -11.94
CA GLU A 8 10.33 -8.41 -12.48
C GLU A 8 9.84 -7.33 -11.51
N ASN A 9 8.68 -7.54 -10.89
CA ASN A 9 8.09 -6.59 -9.94
C ASN A 9 8.90 -6.49 -8.64
N PHE A 10 9.38 -7.60 -8.09
CA PHE A 10 10.28 -7.59 -6.93
C PHE A 10 11.61 -6.89 -7.24
N ASN A 11 12.20 -7.14 -8.41
CA ASN A 11 13.42 -6.45 -8.84
C ASN A 11 13.16 -4.94 -8.99
N ARG A 12 12.01 -4.55 -9.55
CA ARG A 12 11.64 -3.14 -9.70
C ARG A 12 11.40 -2.46 -8.36
N ALA A 13 10.67 -3.11 -7.45
CA ALA A 13 10.45 -2.61 -6.09
C ALA A 13 11.79 -2.41 -5.36
N ASN A 14 12.69 -3.39 -5.41
CA ASN A 14 14.03 -3.29 -4.83
C ASN A 14 14.78 -2.06 -5.37
N PHE A 15 14.80 -1.87 -6.69
CA PHE A 15 15.46 -0.72 -7.31
C PHE A 15 14.87 0.62 -6.84
N LEU A 16 13.53 0.75 -6.80
CA LEU A 16 12.85 1.98 -6.40
C LEU A 16 13.05 2.30 -4.91
N ILE A 17 12.97 1.28 -4.05
CA ILE A 17 13.22 1.44 -2.61
C ILE A 17 14.66 1.90 -2.35
N ARG A 18 15.66 1.29 -3.02
CA ARG A 18 17.06 1.73 -2.91
C ARG A 18 17.26 3.16 -3.38
N LYS A 19 16.57 3.56 -4.44
CA LYS A 19 16.62 4.93 -4.96
C LYS A 19 16.00 5.91 -3.97
N ALA A 20 14.85 5.56 -3.35
CA ALA A 20 14.20 6.36 -2.31
C ALA A 20 15.11 6.52 -1.07
N ALA A 21 15.67 5.42 -0.57
CA ALA A 21 16.60 5.43 0.57
C ALA A 21 17.84 6.29 0.30
N LYS A 22 18.43 6.20 -0.90
CA LYS A 22 19.55 7.06 -1.32
C LYS A 22 19.15 8.55 -1.37
N GLY A 23 17.89 8.84 -1.62
CA GLY A 23 17.31 10.19 -1.56
C GLY A 23 17.03 10.70 -0.15
N GLY A 24 17.31 9.91 0.90
CA GLY A 24 17.13 10.31 2.29
C GLY A 24 15.75 10.01 2.89
N CYS A 25 14.94 9.15 2.24
CA CYS A 25 13.63 8.78 2.79
C CYS A 25 13.77 7.89 4.02
N ASP A 26 12.99 8.19 5.08
CA ASP A 26 12.88 7.36 6.30
C ASP A 26 11.91 6.19 6.12
N THR A 27 10.90 6.36 5.28
CA THR A 27 9.85 5.37 5.03
C THR A 27 9.53 5.29 3.55
N ALA A 28 9.59 4.10 2.97
CA ALA A 28 9.14 3.82 1.61
C ALA A 28 7.76 3.15 1.62
N VAL A 29 6.92 3.48 0.62
CA VAL A 29 5.56 2.91 0.48
C VAL A 29 5.40 2.31 -0.92
N LEU A 30 4.95 1.06 -1.00
CA LEU A 30 4.59 0.38 -2.25
C LEU A 30 3.06 0.35 -2.42
N PRO A 31 2.55 0.20 -3.66
CA PRO A 31 1.10 0.17 -3.90
C PRO A 31 0.45 -1.18 -3.58
N GLU A 32 -0.85 -1.32 -3.84
CA GLU A 32 -1.61 -2.56 -3.71
C GLU A 32 -1.18 -3.58 -4.78
N MET A 33 -1.16 -4.89 -4.42
CA MET A 33 -0.97 -6.04 -5.33
C MET A 33 0.18 -5.84 -6.34
N TRP A 34 1.21 -5.12 -5.93
CA TRP A 34 2.32 -4.71 -6.80
C TRP A 34 3.13 -5.90 -7.33
N ASN A 35 3.11 -7.01 -6.61
CA ASN A 35 3.86 -8.22 -6.99
C ASN A 35 3.28 -8.92 -8.22
N THR A 36 1.94 -8.90 -8.40
CA THR A 36 1.26 -9.66 -9.46
C THR A 36 0.40 -8.82 -10.39
N GLY A 37 -0.02 -7.64 -9.94
CA GLY A 37 -1.15 -6.90 -10.48
C GLY A 37 -2.46 -7.40 -9.90
N PHE A 38 -3.54 -6.63 -10.09
CA PHE A 38 -4.84 -6.93 -9.49
C PHE A 38 -5.54 -8.08 -10.23
N LEU A 39 -5.89 -9.13 -9.51
CA LEU A 39 -6.59 -10.33 -9.97
C LEU A 39 -5.96 -10.95 -11.25
N PRO A 40 -4.79 -11.59 -11.13
CA PRO A 40 -4.20 -12.34 -12.22
C PRO A 40 -5.18 -13.36 -12.82
N LYS A 41 -5.28 -13.41 -14.16
CA LYS A 41 -6.20 -14.30 -14.85
C LYS A 41 -5.62 -15.69 -15.11
N SER A 42 -4.29 -15.77 -15.20
CA SER A 42 -3.59 -17.02 -15.48
C SER A 42 -2.76 -17.44 -14.27
N ASN A 43 -2.77 -18.74 -14.01
CA ASN A 43 -1.90 -19.38 -13.02
C ASN A 43 -1.91 -18.73 -11.61
N PHE A 44 -3.05 -18.22 -11.16
CA PHE A 44 -3.22 -17.43 -9.95
C PHE A 44 -2.58 -18.08 -8.72
N GLU A 45 -2.79 -19.39 -8.54
CA GLU A 45 -2.25 -20.14 -7.38
C GLU A 45 -0.71 -20.11 -7.33
N ALA A 46 -0.02 -20.16 -8.47
CA ALA A 46 1.43 -20.12 -8.53
C ALA A 46 2.02 -18.72 -8.28
N LEU A 47 1.17 -17.70 -8.34
CA LEU A 47 1.55 -16.30 -8.11
C LEU A 47 1.36 -15.85 -6.67
N LEU A 48 0.71 -16.68 -5.83
CA LEU A 48 0.46 -16.37 -4.43
C LEU A 48 1.78 -16.42 -3.62
N ASP A 49 1.96 -15.44 -2.75
CA ASP A 49 3.02 -15.47 -1.74
C ASP A 49 2.52 -16.28 -0.54
N LYS A 50 3.17 -17.38 -0.22
CA LYS A 50 2.77 -18.23 0.91
C LYS A 50 3.22 -17.60 2.23
N ASP A 51 2.26 -17.29 3.09
CA ASP A 51 2.51 -16.65 4.39
C ASP A 51 3.36 -15.36 4.28
N CYS A 52 3.27 -14.66 3.14
CA CYS A 52 4.11 -13.51 2.81
C CYS A 52 5.62 -13.78 2.91
N GLU A 53 6.08 -15.03 2.72
CA GLU A 53 7.48 -15.44 2.91
C GLU A 53 8.43 -14.68 1.99
N ARG A 54 8.04 -14.47 0.74
CA ARG A 54 8.87 -13.74 -0.21
C ARG A 54 9.00 -12.25 0.14
N VAL A 55 7.88 -11.62 0.51
CA VAL A 55 7.89 -10.22 0.98
C VAL A 55 8.72 -10.11 2.25
N LYS A 56 8.55 -11.00 3.22
CA LYS A 56 9.35 -11.03 4.47
C LYS A 56 10.84 -11.18 4.19
N SER A 57 11.20 -12.12 3.33
CA SER A 57 12.63 -12.40 3.04
C SER A 57 13.29 -11.28 2.22
N GLN A 58 12.62 -10.75 1.20
CA GLN A 58 13.24 -9.77 0.30
C GLN A 58 13.04 -8.32 0.79
N ILE A 59 11.80 -7.92 1.13
CA ILE A 59 11.53 -6.54 1.52
C ILE A 59 11.92 -6.28 2.97
N GLY A 60 11.68 -7.24 3.88
CA GLY A 60 12.16 -7.13 5.27
C GLY A 60 13.70 -7.06 5.35
N SER A 61 14.40 -7.88 4.57
CA SER A 61 15.87 -7.80 4.48
C SER A 61 16.35 -6.45 3.92
N LEU A 62 15.62 -5.91 2.93
CA LEU A 62 15.95 -4.62 2.33
C LEU A 62 15.74 -3.47 3.32
N ALA A 63 14.66 -3.50 4.12
CA ALA A 63 14.40 -2.52 5.19
C ALA A 63 15.58 -2.47 6.18
N LYS A 64 16.06 -3.64 6.61
CA LYS A 64 17.23 -3.77 7.50
C LYS A 64 18.51 -3.26 6.83
N GLU A 65 18.79 -3.69 5.60
CA GLU A 65 19.99 -3.30 4.86
C GLU A 65 20.10 -1.79 4.68
N LEU A 66 18.98 -1.15 4.32
CA LEU A 66 18.93 0.29 4.04
C LEU A 66 18.65 1.14 5.27
N ASN A 67 18.34 0.52 6.42
CA ASN A 67 17.96 1.18 7.67
C ASN A 67 16.79 2.16 7.50
N ILE A 68 15.75 1.73 6.74
CA ILE A 68 14.49 2.49 6.53
C ILE A 68 13.28 1.65 6.89
N ASN A 69 12.17 2.30 7.19
CA ASN A 69 10.88 1.63 7.31
C ASN A 69 10.30 1.35 5.92
N ILE A 70 9.54 0.26 5.78
CA ILE A 70 8.87 -0.05 4.51
C ILE A 70 7.42 -0.47 4.77
N VAL A 71 6.46 0.34 4.31
CA VAL A 71 5.08 -0.07 4.07
C VAL A 71 5.08 -0.79 2.73
N ALA A 72 5.18 -2.12 2.76
CA ALA A 72 5.46 -2.94 1.59
C ALA A 72 4.26 -3.11 0.64
N GLY A 73 3.30 -2.18 0.67
CA GLY A 73 2.09 -2.30 -0.13
C GLY A 73 1.30 -3.55 0.24
N SER A 74 0.57 -4.11 -0.72
CA SER A 74 -0.05 -5.42 -0.50
C SER A 74 0.29 -6.43 -1.58
N VAL A 75 0.15 -7.71 -1.23
CA VAL A 75 0.42 -8.85 -2.10
C VAL A 75 -0.71 -9.88 -2.02
N ALA A 76 -0.84 -10.68 -3.08
CA ALA A 76 -1.69 -11.87 -3.05
C ALA A 76 -1.04 -12.93 -2.15
N ASN A 77 -1.63 -13.17 -0.99
CA ASN A 77 -1.12 -14.07 0.04
C ASN A 77 -2.01 -15.31 0.19
N ILE A 78 -1.42 -16.47 0.45
CA ILE A 78 -2.14 -17.66 0.90
C ILE A 78 -1.65 -18.08 2.29
N ARG A 79 -2.60 -18.20 3.22
CA ARG A 79 -2.34 -18.59 4.62
C ARG A 79 -3.44 -19.51 5.12
N ASN A 80 -3.06 -20.68 5.66
CA ASN A 80 -4.01 -21.71 6.16
C ASN A 80 -5.09 -22.09 5.12
N GLY A 81 -4.71 -22.21 3.85
CA GLY A 81 -5.60 -22.54 2.73
C GLY A 81 -6.58 -21.44 2.31
N LYS A 82 -6.51 -20.26 2.91
CA LYS A 82 -7.29 -19.08 2.52
C LYS A 82 -6.41 -18.05 1.84
N ARG A 83 -6.98 -17.32 0.89
CA ARG A 83 -6.28 -16.28 0.14
C ARG A 83 -6.68 -14.91 0.66
N TYR A 84 -5.71 -13.99 0.75
CA TYR A 84 -5.88 -12.64 1.26
C TYR A 84 -5.13 -11.63 0.40
N ASN A 85 -5.66 -10.44 0.31
CA ASN A 85 -4.93 -9.26 -0.16
C ASN A 85 -4.28 -8.65 1.10
N THR A 86 -2.98 -8.93 1.32
CA THR A 86 -2.28 -8.68 2.59
C THR A 86 -1.25 -7.57 2.45
N ALA A 87 -1.38 -6.52 3.25
CA ALA A 87 -0.33 -5.51 3.41
C ALA A 87 0.64 -5.93 4.52
N CYS A 88 1.94 -5.77 4.25
CA CYS A 88 3.01 -6.01 5.20
C CYS A 88 3.76 -4.72 5.51
N VAL A 89 4.15 -4.53 6.78
CA VAL A 89 4.95 -3.37 7.19
C VAL A 89 6.18 -3.83 7.96
N PHE A 90 7.32 -3.28 7.60
CA PHE A 90 8.62 -3.58 8.22
C PHE A 90 9.22 -2.32 8.83
N ASP A 91 9.73 -2.43 10.06
CA ASP A 91 10.55 -1.37 10.65
C ASP A 91 11.98 -1.40 10.07
N ARG A 92 12.76 -0.36 10.38
CA ARG A 92 14.13 -0.23 9.87
C ARG A 92 15.10 -1.30 10.36
N SER A 93 14.72 -2.16 11.30
CA SER A 93 15.47 -3.37 11.67
C SER A 93 15.14 -4.58 10.80
N GLY A 94 14.16 -4.45 9.89
CA GLY A 94 13.63 -5.51 9.06
C GLY A 94 12.60 -6.39 9.75
N ARG A 95 12.16 -6.01 10.96
CA ARG A 95 11.13 -6.73 11.69
C ARG A 95 9.76 -6.44 11.10
N LEU A 96 8.97 -7.48 10.84
CA LEU A 96 7.57 -7.34 10.49
C LEU A 96 6.79 -6.80 11.69
N VAL A 97 6.21 -5.62 11.55
CA VAL A 97 5.43 -4.95 12.60
C VAL A 97 3.92 -5.03 12.37
N LEU A 98 3.50 -5.31 11.16
CA LEU A 98 2.09 -5.51 10.80
C LEU A 98 1.91 -6.44 9.60
N GLU A 99 0.90 -7.31 9.69
CA GLU A 99 0.17 -7.90 8.55
C GLU A 99 -1.29 -7.44 8.64
N TYR A 100 -1.80 -6.83 7.58
CA TYR A 100 -3.18 -6.38 7.48
C TYR A 100 -3.82 -6.98 6.24
N ASP A 101 -4.88 -7.75 6.42
CA ASP A 101 -5.67 -8.30 5.33
C ASP A 101 -6.80 -7.34 4.99
N LYS A 102 -6.98 -7.02 3.72
CA LYS A 102 -8.02 -6.10 3.21
C LYS A 102 -9.39 -6.48 3.76
N THR A 103 -10.06 -5.51 4.37
CA THR A 103 -11.34 -5.74 5.04
C THR A 103 -12.52 -5.65 4.07
N ASN A 104 -12.47 -4.71 3.13
CA ASN A 104 -13.53 -4.51 2.15
C ASN A 104 -13.05 -4.89 0.74
N LEU A 105 -13.51 -6.04 0.28
CA LEU A 105 -13.17 -6.57 -1.04
C LEU A 105 -13.92 -5.81 -2.15
N PHE A 106 -13.28 -5.67 -3.31
CA PHE A 106 -13.84 -4.92 -4.44
C PHE A 106 -14.77 -5.79 -5.29
N TYR A 107 -16.02 -5.92 -4.86
CA TYR A 107 -17.05 -6.71 -5.54
C TYR A 107 -17.25 -6.41 -7.03
N PRO A 108 -17.10 -5.15 -7.52
CA PRO A 108 -17.26 -4.88 -8.95
C PRO A 108 -16.26 -5.60 -9.86
N MET A 109 -15.18 -6.16 -9.31
CA MET A 109 -14.22 -7.02 -10.02
C MET A 109 -14.18 -8.43 -9.45
N ASP A 110 -15.22 -8.87 -8.75
CA ASP A 110 -15.33 -10.21 -8.15
C ASP A 110 -14.15 -10.57 -7.20
N GLU A 111 -13.54 -9.59 -6.52
CA GLU A 111 -12.40 -9.84 -5.61
C GLU A 111 -12.76 -10.85 -4.51
N ASP A 112 -14.01 -10.88 -4.06
CA ASP A 112 -14.55 -11.80 -3.06
C ASP A 112 -14.58 -13.27 -3.52
N ARG A 113 -14.48 -13.55 -4.81
CA ARG A 113 -14.33 -14.91 -5.34
C ARG A 113 -12.89 -15.43 -5.23
N TYR A 114 -11.94 -14.53 -5.10
CA TYR A 114 -10.51 -14.85 -5.07
C TYR A 114 -9.93 -14.73 -3.66
N PHE A 115 -10.41 -13.79 -2.86
CA PHE A 115 -9.86 -13.47 -1.56
C PHE A 115 -10.90 -13.56 -0.45
N THR A 116 -10.41 -13.79 0.75
CA THR A 116 -11.17 -13.73 2.01
C THR A 116 -10.98 -12.34 2.63
N ALA A 117 -12.05 -11.72 3.09
CA ALA A 117 -11.97 -10.46 3.83
C ALA A 117 -11.25 -10.65 5.18
N GLY A 118 -10.39 -9.70 5.50
CA GLY A 118 -9.70 -9.63 6.78
C GLY A 118 -10.53 -9.02 7.91
N ASN A 119 -10.00 -9.10 9.12
CA ASN A 119 -10.56 -8.46 10.31
C ASN A 119 -9.49 -8.04 11.32
N SER A 120 -8.22 -7.99 10.89
CA SER A 120 -7.08 -7.65 11.74
C SER A 120 -6.97 -6.14 12.00
N PRO A 121 -6.36 -5.72 13.12
CA PRO A 121 -6.02 -4.32 13.35
C PRO A 121 -5.13 -3.77 12.24
N CYS A 122 -5.31 -2.49 11.90
CA CYS A 122 -4.57 -1.81 10.85
C CYS A 122 -3.49 -0.84 11.40
N THR A 123 -3.28 -0.79 12.72
CA THR A 123 -2.42 0.17 13.41
C THR A 123 -1.08 -0.44 13.81
N PHE A 124 -0.01 0.35 13.73
CA PHE A 124 1.36 0.00 14.08
C PHE A 124 2.16 1.24 14.48
N THR A 125 3.44 1.05 14.84
CA THR A 125 4.33 2.15 15.19
C THR A 125 5.63 2.06 14.37
N LEU A 126 6.04 3.16 13.75
CA LEU A 126 7.34 3.32 13.09
C LEU A 126 8.06 4.51 13.70
N ASP A 127 9.30 4.33 14.18
CA ASP A 127 10.13 5.38 14.80
C ASP A 127 9.41 6.19 15.89
N GLY A 128 8.55 5.53 16.67
CA GLY A 128 7.74 6.17 17.71
C GLY A 128 6.44 6.82 17.23
N ILE A 129 6.21 6.92 15.91
CA ILE A 129 5.01 7.51 15.31
C ILE A 129 3.94 6.43 15.16
N LYS A 130 2.73 6.72 15.66
CA LYS A 130 1.55 5.85 15.43
C LYS A 130 1.09 5.98 13.99
N CYS A 131 1.02 4.87 13.31
CA CYS A 131 0.66 4.75 11.91
C CYS A 131 -0.47 3.74 11.71
N SER A 132 -1.13 3.80 10.57
CA SER A 132 -2.02 2.74 10.10
C SER A 132 -1.93 2.54 8.60
N VAL A 133 -2.37 1.38 8.13
CA VAL A 133 -2.50 1.07 6.71
C VAL A 133 -3.90 0.55 6.41
N ILE A 134 -4.47 1.03 5.29
CA ILE A 134 -5.69 0.50 4.68
C ILE A 134 -5.41 0.20 3.20
N ILE A 135 -6.20 -0.73 2.64
CA ILE A 135 -5.97 -1.18 1.27
C ILE A 135 -7.11 -0.69 0.37
N CYS A 136 -6.78 0.21 -0.56
CA CYS A 136 -7.57 0.57 -1.74
C CYS A 136 -9.05 0.85 -1.44
N PHE A 137 -9.93 -0.12 -1.65
CA PHE A 137 -11.38 0.03 -1.50
C PHE A 137 -11.82 0.30 -0.05
N ASP A 138 -11.00 -0.07 0.94
CA ASP A 138 -11.25 0.23 2.36
C ASP A 138 -11.50 1.72 2.61
N ILE A 139 -10.85 2.61 1.83
CA ILE A 139 -10.98 4.08 1.97
C ILE A 139 -12.42 4.58 1.78
N ARG A 140 -13.31 3.78 1.19
CA ARG A 140 -14.71 4.15 0.96
C ARG A 140 -15.64 3.86 2.15
N PHE A 141 -15.16 3.16 3.16
CA PHE A 141 -15.99 2.65 4.26
C PHE A 141 -15.62 3.31 5.59
N ASP A 142 -16.62 3.75 6.34
CA ASP A 142 -16.42 4.46 7.60
C ASP A 142 -15.66 3.65 8.63
N ASN A 143 -15.94 2.35 8.78
CA ASN A 143 -15.33 1.52 9.82
C ASN A 143 -13.80 1.41 9.70
N PRO A 144 -13.20 0.96 8.57
CA PRO A 144 -11.75 0.87 8.46
C PRO A 144 -11.09 2.25 8.49
N VAL A 145 -11.69 3.27 7.86
CA VAL A 145 -11.17 4.64 7.87
C VAL A 145 -11.13 5.21 9.28
N LYS A 146 -12.22 5.04 10.05
CA LYS A 146 -12.30 5.48 11.45
C LYS A 146 -11.25 4.77 12.30
N ALA A 147 -11.20 3.43 12.23
CA ALA A 147 -10.23 2.63 12.98
C ALA A 147 -8.77 3.01 12.67
N ALA A 148 -8.48 3.29 11.39
CA ALA A 148 -7.16 3.74 10.96
C ALA A 148 -6.83 5.15 11.44
N SER A 149 -7.79 6.08 11.39
CA SER A 149 -7.53 7.50 11.61
C SER A 149 -7.53 7.90 13.09
N GLU A 150 -8.41 7.34 13.93
CA GLU A 150 -8.57 7.76 15.33
C GLU A 150 -7.34 7.46 16.22
N ASN A 151 -6.48 6.50 15.79
CA ASN A 151 -5.35 6.05 16.59
C ASN A 151 -3.99 6.27 15.90
N SER A 152 -3.93 7.12 14.89
CA SER A 152 -2.72 7.32 14.09
C SER A 152 -2.45 8.78 13.80
N SER A 153 -1.18 9.13 13.63
CA SER A 153 -0.75 10.43 13.11
C SER A 153 -0.75 10.46 11.59
N ILE A 154 -0.56 9.29 10.96
CA ILE A 154 -0.56 9.12 9.51
C ILE A 154 -1.25 7.82 9.11
N VAL A 155 -2.07 7.88 8.06
CA VAL A 155 -2.71 6.73 7.41
C VAL A 155 -2.08 6.50 6.05
N PHE A 156 -1.50 5.32 5.84
CA PHE A 156 -1.04 4.87 4.54
C PHE A 156 -2.20 4.17 3.81
N THR A 157 -2.47 4.59 2.57
CA THR A 157 -3.45 3.94 1.70
C THR A 157 -2.72 3.37 0.49
N VAL A 158 -2.60 2.05 0.44
CA VAL A 158 -1.95 1.36 -0.67
C VAL A 158 -3.01 0.92 -1.68
N SER A 159 -2.85 1.28 -2.97
CA SER A 159 -3.98 1.29 -3.91
C SER A 159 -3.61 0.86 -5.32
N GLN A 160 -4.65 0.38 -6.05
CA GLN A 160 -4.66 0.16 -7.50
C GLN A 160 -5.93 0.76 -8.12
N TRP A 161 -6.04 2.08 -8.11
CA TRP A 161 -7.19 2.77 -8.72
C TRP A 161 -6.93 3.08 -10.19
N PRO A 162 -7.89 2.78 -11.07
CA PRO A 162 -7.78 3.11 -12.48
C PRO A 162 -7.82 4.63 -12.70
N ASN A 163 -7.24 5.07 -13.81
CA ASN A 163 -7.13 6.49 -14.16
C ASN A 163 -8.48 7.24 -14.13
N VAL A 164 -9.56 6.59 -14.57
CA VAL A 164 -10.92 7.18 -14.57
C VAL A 164 -11.48 7.45 -13.17
N ARG A 165 -10.80 7.00 -12.10
CA ARG A 165 -11.29 7.14 -10.71
C ARG A 165 -10.30 7.80 -9.75
N VAL A 166 -9.13 8.24 -10.21
CA VAL A 166 -8.11 8.85 -9.32
C VAL A 166 -8.62 10.12 -8.63
N ASN A 167 -9.49 10.90 -9.28
CA ASN A 167 -10.10 12.07 -8.66
C ASN A 167 -10.98 11.72 -7.45
N GLN A 168 -11.61 10.54 -7.46
CA GLN A 168 -12.39 10.08 -6.31
C GLN A 168 -11.47 9.63 -5.17
N LEU A 169 -10.34 8.96 -5.48
CA LEU A 169 -9.33 8.58 -4.49
C LEU A 169 -8.76 9.81 -3.80
N GLU A 170 -8.38 10.83 -4.57
CA GLU A 170 -7.91 12.10 -4.04
C GLU A 170 -8.94 12.78 -3.13
N ALA A 171 -10.20 12.89 -3.60
CA ALA A 171 -11.27 13.51 -2.83
C ALA A 171 -11.51 12.81 -1.48
N LEU A 172 -11.49 11.46 -1.47
CA LEU A 172 -11.63 10.67 -0.26
C LEU A 172 -10.46 10.89 0.71
N ALA A 173 -9.22 10.85 0.22
CA ALA A 173 -8.04 11.07 1.06
C ALA A 173 -8.06 12.45 1.72
N LYS A 174 -8.37 13.49 0.96
CA LYS A 174 -8.51 14.88 1.46
C LYS A 174 -9.61 15.00 2.53
N ALA A 175 -10.79 14.46 2.24
CA ALA A 175 -11.92 14.53 3.17
C ALA A 175 -11.63 13.79 4.49
N HIS A 176 -10.97 12.62 4.43
CA HIS A 176 -10.61 11.88 5.63
C HIS A 176 -9.47 12.56 6.41
N ALA A 177 -8.46 13.10 5.72
CA ALA A 177 -7.38 13.85 6.36
C ALA A 177 -7.95 15.04 7.17
N GLU A 178 -8.82 15.84 6.57
CA GLU A 178 -9.48 16.98 7.22
C GLU A 178 -10.42 16.53 8.36
N LYS A 179 -11.28 15.52 8.11
CA LYS A 179 -12.26 15.02 9.08
C LYS A 179 -11.62 14.53 10.38
N TYR A 180 -10.49 13.83 10.27
CA TYR A 180 -9.83 13.20 11.42
C TYR A 180 -8.58 13.94 11.91
N GLY A 181 -8.13 14.99 11.20
CA GLY A 181 -6.94 15.75 11.57
C GLY A 181 -5.64 14.94 11.49
N VAL A 182 -5.53 14.01 10.52
CA VAL A 182 -4.39 13.10 10.34
C VAL A 182 -3.79 13.24 8.95
N TYR A 183 -2.50 12.93 8.80
CA TYR A 183 -1.88 12.86 7.48
C TYR A 183 -2.38 11.63 6.70
N TYR A 184 -2.52 11.78 5.38
CA TYR A 184 -2.77 10.66 4.46
C TYR A 184 -1.65 10.57 3.43
N ALA A 185 -1.04 9.39 3.34
CA ALA A 185 -0.08 9.03 2.31
C ALA A 185 -0.69 7.96 1.40
N VAL A 186 -1.07 8.34 0.19
CA VAL A 186 -1.68 7.45 -0.80
C VAL A 186 -0.64 7.02 -1.81
N CYS A 187 -0.35 5.72 -1.88
CA CYS A 187 0.49 5.13 -2.92
C CYS A 187 -0.40 4.35 -3.90
N ASN A 188 -0.55 4.88 -5.11
CA ASN A 188 -1.37 4.28 -6.16
C ASN A 188 -0.52 3.73 -7.30
N SER A 189 -0.93 2.60 -7.85
CA SER A 189 -0.29 2.00 -9.02
C SER A 189 -0.42 2.89 -10.26
N CYS A 190 0.57 2.79 -11.15
CA CYS A 190 0.58 3.44 -12.46
C CYS A 190 0.85 2.40 -13.57
N GLY A 191 0.62 2.80 -14.81
CA GLY A 191 0.82 1.96 -15.99
C GLY A 191 -0.36 1.02 -16.25
N THR A 192 -0.14 -0.06 -17.01
CA THR A 192 -1.20 -0.97 -17.45
C THR A 192 -0.98 -2.36 -16.90
N ALA A 193 -2.03 -2.98 -16.36
CA ALA A 193 -2.05 -4.39 -15.99
C ALA A 193 -3.32 -5.05 -16.52
N GLY A 194 -3.16 -6.05 -17.39
CA GLY A 194 -4.26 -6.60 -18.16
C GLY A 194 -4.90 -5.51 -19.05
N GLU A 195 -6.20 -5.31 -18.91
CA GLU A 195 -6.97 -4.30 -19.65
C GLU A 195 -7.12 -2.97 -18.88
N THR A 196 -6.62 -2.90 -17.65
CA THR A 196 -6.80 -1.75 -16.78
C THR A 196 -5.59 -0.82 -16.85
N VAL A 197 -5.86 0.46 -17.11
CA VAL A 197 -4.88 1.55 -16.99
C VAL A 197 -5.02 2.16 -15.59
N TYR A 198 -3.97 2.08 -14.80
CA TYR A 198 -3.90 2.66 -13.45
C TYR A 198 -3.41 4.11 -13.51
N GLY A 199 -4.00 4.95 -12.68
CA GLY A 199 -3.88 6.40 -12.83
C GLY A 199 -2.69 7.05 -12.15
N GLY A 200 -1.78 6.31 -11.49
CA GLY A 200 -0.73 6.94 -10.71
C GLY A 200 -1.32 7.90 -9.69
N SER A 201 -0.91 9.17 -9.77
CA SER A 201 -1.45 10.24 -8.92
C SER A 201 -1.36 9.95 -7.42
N SER A 202 -0.30 9.26 -6.99
CA SER A 202 0.04 9.11 -5.57
C SER A 202 0.14 10.49 -4.90
N LEU A 203 -0.23 10.60 -3.63
CA LEU A 203 -0.28 11.91 -3.00
C LEU A 203 -0.07 11.87 -1.48
N PHE A 204 0.33 13.00 -0.93
CA PHE A 204 0.32 13.27 0.50
C PHE A 204 -0.68 14.38 0.81
N CYS A 205 -1.56 14.16 1.79
CA CYS A 205 -2.47 15.17 2.33
C CYS A 205 -2.04 15.57 3.74
N GLY A 206 -2.07 16.86 4.01
CA GLY A 206 -1.94 17.43 5.34
C GLY A 206 -3.18 17.18 6.20
N LYS A 207 -3.05 17.40 7.52
CA LYS A 207 -4.14 17.28 8.51
C LYS A 207 -5.35 18.19 8.20
N ASP A 208 -5.17 19.22 7.37
CA ASP A 208 -6.20 20.15 6.90
C ASP A 208 -6.81 19.75 5.54
N GLY A 209 -6.54 18.55 5.05
CA GLY A 209 -7.00 18.04 3.75
C GLY A 209 -6.31 18.68 2.53
N LYS A 210 -5.31 19.54 2.71
CA LYS A 210 -4.56 20.09 1.57
C LYS A 210 -3.51 19.12 1.08
N ILE A 211 -3.31 19.11 -0.24
CA ILE A 211 -2.25 18.32 -0.87
C ILE A 211 -0.89 18.97 -0.56
N ILE A 212 0.00 18.19 0.08
CA ILE A 212 1.39 18.57 0.33
C ILE A 212 2.23 18.26 -0.91
N ALA A 213 2.05 17.07 -1.49
CA ALA A 213 2.73 16.64 -2.69
C ALA A 213 1.85 15.67 -3.49
N LYS A 214 1.99 15.67 -4.82
CA LYS A 214 1.25 14.79 -5.71
C LYS A 214 2.11 14.37 -6.90
N ALA A 215 2.08 13.10 -7.21
CA ALA A 215 2.72 12.51 -8.38
C ALA A 215 1.87 12.69 -9.66
N GLY A 216 2.50 12.53 -10.79
CA GLY A 216 1.84 12.41 -12.09
C GLY A 216 1.25 11.01 -12.32
N GLU A 217 0.95 10.74 -13.59
CA GLU A 217 0.38 9.45 -14.02
C GLU A 217 1.45 8.38 -14.26
N ALA A 218 2.69 8.79 -14.49
CA ALA A 218 3.82 7.89 -14.76
C ALA A 218 4.48 7.37 -13.47
N GLU A 219 5.34 6.36 -13.63
CA GLU A 219 6.13 5.85 -12.51
C GLU A 219 7.17 6.87 -12.06
N GLU A 220 7.07 7.29 -10.81
CA GLU A 220 8.02 8.18 -10.15
C GLU A 220 8.11 7.91 -8.66
N ILE A 221 9.13 8.46 -8.01
CA ILE A 221 9.24 8.49 -6.55
C ILE A 221 8.75 9.85 -6.08
N LEU A 222 7.59 9.85 -5.44
CA LEU A 222 7.05 11.02 -4.76
C LEU A 222 7.61 11.08 -3.35
N THR A 223 8.13 12.22 -2.93
CA THR A 223 8.62 12.45 -1.56
C THR A 223 7.91 13.63 -0.91
N ALA A 224 7.71 13.54 0.39
CA ALA A 224 7.25 14.65 1.21
C ALA A 224 7.89 14.57 2.59
N ASP A 225 8.27 15.71 3.15
CA ASP A 225 8.70 15.83 4.53
C ASP A 225 7.48 16.11 5.41
N ILE A 226 7.25 15.25 6.40
CA ILE A 226 6.13 15.35 7.34
C ILE A 226 6.69 15.58 8.74
N LEU A 227 6.34 16.72 9.34
CA LEU A 227 6.68 17.01 10.71
C LEU A 227 5.56 16.52 11.63
N PHE A 228 5.91 15.64 12.55
CA PHE A 228 5.01 15.19 13.61
C PHE A 228 5.26 16.00 14.88
N ASP A 229 4.18 16.53 15.46
CA ASP A 229 4.21 17.28 16.73
C ASP A 229 4.37 16.34 17.92
#